data_6cb2fc5febf18710d825d06cf5495d44
#
_entry.id   6cb2fc5febf18710d825d06cf5495d44
#
_cell.length_a   1.000
_cell.length_b   1.000
_cell.length_c   1.000
_cell.angle_alpha   90.00
_cell.angle_beta   90.00
_cell.angle_gamma   90.00
#
_symmetry.space_group_name_H-M   'P 1'
#
loop_
_entity.id
_entity.type
_entity.pdbx_description
1 polymer ?
#
loop_
_entity_poly.entity_id
_entity_poly.type
_entity_poly.pdbx_seq_one_letter_code
_entity_poly.pdbx_strand_id
1 'polypeptide(L)'
;MIDGVMVKQLRVLPDERGRLMEILREDDEIYPRFGQVYLTTGYPGVVKAWHYHKVQFDHFCVVKGMMKVVLYDSRDGSPTKGEVNEFFLGEHRPIVLRIPPLVYHGFKTIGGEEAFLINVCTQTYRYDAPDRKSVV
;
A
#
# COMPACT_ATOMS: atom_id res chain seq x y z
N MET A 1 9.21 -8.66 -10.03
CA MET A 1 8.25 -8.14 -9.03
C MET A 1 7.59 -9.32 -8.32
N ILE A 2 7.39 -9.22 -7.03
CA ILE A 2 6.77 -10.28 -6.22
C ILE A 2 5.41 -10.69 -6.81
N ASP A 3 5.17 -11.98 -6.87
CA ASP A 3 3.95 -12.55 -7.44
C ASP A 3 2.70 -12.04 -6.70
N GLY A 4 1.73 -11.51 -7.43
CA GLY A 4 0.51 -10.94 -6.90
C GLY A 4 0.58 -9.45 -6.58
N VAL A 5 1.76 -8.86 -6.56
CA VAL A 5 1.93 -7.42 -6.43
C VAL A 5 1.56 -6.76 -7.75
N MET A 6 0.75 -5.70 -7.67
CA MET A 6 0.33 -4.94 -8.85
C MET A 6 0.51 -3.45 -8.58
N VAL A 7 0.77 -2.70 -9.62
CA VAL A 7 0.92 -1.24 -9.58
C VAL A 7 -0.06 -0.63 -10.57
N LYS A 8 -0.88 0.31 -10.09
CA LYS A 8 -1.72 1.15 -10.93
C LYS A 8 -1.11 2.54 -11.00
N GLN A 9 -0.75 2.98 -12.20
CA GLN A 9 -0.33 4.36 -12.42
C GLN A 9 -1.56 5.24 -12.37
N LEU A 10 -1.51 6.31 -11.57
CA LEU A 10 -2.62 7.23 -11.44
C LEU A 10 -2.49 8.36 -12.46
N ARG A 11 -3.60 8.67 -13.10
CA ARG A 11 -3.68 9.80 -14.02
C ARG A 11 -4.01 11.05 -13.22
N VAL A 12 -3.11 12.00 -13.24
CA VAL A 12 -3.32 13.30 -12.61
C VAL A 12 -4.00 14.23 -13.59
N LEU A 13 -5.13 14.80 -13.20
CA LEU A 13 -5.92 15.74 -14.02
C LEU A 13 -5.86 17.12 -13.36
N PRO A 14 -4.84 17.94 -13.68
CA PRO A 14 -4.71 19.27 -13.09
C PRO A 14 -5.52 20.29 -13.86
N ASP A 15 -5.96 21.32 -13.13
CA ASP A 15 -6.50 22.54 -13.72
C ASP A 15 -6.21 23.72 -12.76
N GLU A 16 -6.74 24.91 -13.03
CA GLU A 16 -6.50 26.09 -12.22
C GLU A 16 -7.04 26.00 -10.78
N ARG A 17 -7.91 25.01 -10.50
CA ARG A 17 -8.50 24.81 -9.17
C ARG A 17 -7.72 23.78 -8.34
N GLY A 18 -6.79 23.02 -8.94
CA GLY A 18 -6.05 21.96 -8.30
C GLY A 18 -5.91 20.76 -9.21
N ARG A 19 -6.03 19.56 -8.62
CA ARG A 19 -5.88 18.31 -9.39
C ARG A 19 -6.86 17.25 -8.91
N LEU A 20 -7.19 16.32 -9.79
CA LEU A 20 -8.04 15.17 -9.49
C LEU A 20 -7.31 13.89 -9.91
N MET A 21 -7.42 12.86 -9.10
CA MET A 21 -6.94 11.51 -9.42
C MET A 21 -8.01 10.51 -9.00
N GLU A 22 -8.35 9.58 -9.91
CA GLU A 22 -9.20 8.44 -9.55
C GLU A 22 -8.30 7.35 -8.97
N ILE A 23 -8.35 7.14 -7.67
CA ILE A 23 -7.44 6.22 -6.98
C ILE A 23 -7.81 4.77 -7.28
N LEU A 24 -9.05 4.38 -6.99
CA LEU A 24 -9.57 3.05 -7.27
C LEU A 24 -11.00 3.13 -7.79
N ARG A 25 -11.29 2.30 -8.79
CA ARG A 25 -12.62 2.11 -9.34
C ARG A 25 -13.00 0.65 -9.13
N GLU A 26 -14.28 0.38 -9.01
CA GLU A 26 -14.77 -1.00 -8.85
C GLU A 26 -14.45 -1.90 -10.06
N ASP A 27 -14.22 -1.27 -11.23
CA ASP A 27 -13.88 -1.98 -12.46
C ASP A 27 -12.36 -2.06 -12.73
N ASP A 28 -11.54 -1.58 -11.81
CA ASP A 28 -10.09 -1.73 -11.92
C ASP A 28 -9.66 -3.18 -11.71
N GLU A 29 -8.78 -3.67 -12.59
CA GLU A 29 -8.22 -5.01 -12.49
C GLU A 29 -7.48 -5.23 -11.15
N ILE A 30 -6.82 -4.20 -10.66
CA ILE A 30 -6.04 -4.25 -9.40
C ILE A 30 -6.93 -4.47 -8.17
N TYR A 31 -8.24 -4.20 -8.27
CA TYR A 31 -9.11 -4.06 -7.11
C TYR A 31 -10.17 -5.17 -7.05
N PRO A 32 -9.96 -6.23 -6.21
CA PRO A 32 -10.88 -7.36 -6.17
C PRO A 32 -12.19 -7.06 -5.44
N ARG A 33 -12.17 -6.27 -4.36
CA ARG A 33 -13.36 -5.96 -3.58
C ARG A 33 -13.06 -4.88 -2.54
N PHE A 34 -14.12 -4.25 -2.03
CA PHE A 34 -14.03 -3.27 -0.95
C PHE A 34 -14.32 -3.94 0.41
N GLY A 35 -13.45 -3.72 1.39
CA GLY A 35 -13.70 -4.06 2.79
C GLY A 35 -13.79 -2.81 3.66
N GLN A 36 -12.72 -2.02 3.69
CA GLN A 36 -12.67 -0.75 4.40
C GLN A 36 -11.58 0.14 3.83
N VAL A 37 -11.62 1.40 4.20
CA VAL A 37 -10.57 2.35 3.88
C VAL A 37 -10.13 3.06 5.16
N TYR A 38 -8.82 3.24 5.31
CA TYR A 38 -8.28 4.03 6.42
C TYR A 38 -7.12 4.89 5.97
N LEU A 39 -6.85 5.91 6.77
CA LEU A 39 -5.69 6.79 6.62
C LEU A 39 -4.70 6.49 7.73
N THR A 40 -3.45 6.34 7.39
CA THR A 40 -2.34 6.35 8.34
C THR A 40 -1.32 7.39 7.89
N THR A 41 -0.68 8.03 8.84
CA THR A 41 0.35 9.01 8.51
C THR A 41 1.67 8.61 9.16
N GLY A 42 2.76 9.17 8.65
CA GLY A 42 4.08 9.01 9.25
C GLY A 42 4.78 10.35 9.31
N TYR A 43 5.28 10.71 10.48
CA TYR A 43 6.16 11.88 10.60
C TYR A 43 7.47 11.60 9.89
N PRO A 44 8.23 12.65 9.49
CA PRO A 44 9.49 12.45 8.77
C PRO A 44 10.42 11.45 9.47
N GLY A 45 10.92 10.48 8.69
CA GLY A 45 11.84 9.45 9.17
C GLY A 45 11.23 8.29 9.93
N VAL A 46 9.92 8.32 10.23
CA VAL A 46 9.27 7.26 10.96
C VAL A 46 9.10 6.01 10.10
N VAL A 47 9.38 4.87 10.70
CA VAL A 47 9.22 3.55 10.08
C VAL A 47 8.08 2.82 10.77
N LYS A 48 7.17 2.26 9.98
CA LYS A 48 6.11 1.36 10.43
C LYS A 48 6.28 0.03 9.70
N ALA A 49 6.75 -0.98 10.40
CA ALA A 49 7.07 -2.31 9.85
C ALA A 49 7.09 -3.32 10.98
N TRP A 50 7.05 -4.58 10.74
CA TRP A 50 6.66 -5.29 9.52
C TRP A 50 5.31 -5.90 9.76
N HIS A 51 4.47 -5.92 8.73
CA HIS A 51 3.11 -6.45 8.81
C HIS A 51 2.85 -7.42 7.67
N TYR A 52 1.94 -8.35 7.87
CA TYR A 52 1.31 -9.09 6.79
C TYR A 52 -0.09 -9.49 7.18
N HIS A 53 -0.93 -9.76 6.20
CA HIS A 53 -2.30 -10.21 6.39
C HIS A 53 -2.44 -11.64 5.87
N LYS A 54 -3.35 -12.40 6.47
CA LYS A 54 -3.58 -13.79 6.06
C LYS A 54 -4.49 -13.88 4.84
N VAL A 55 -5.45 -12.98 4.74
CA VAL A 55 -6.53 -13.01 3.72
C VAL A 55 -6.64 -11.70 2.96
N GLN A 56 -6.35 -10.58 3.61
CA GLN A 56 -6.57 -9.24 3.09
C GLN A 56 -5.54 -8.85 2.02
N PHE A 57 -6.03 -8.25 0.94
CA PHE A 57 -5.19 -7.44 0.04
C PHE A 57 -5.20 -6.00 0.52
N ASP A 58 -4.04 -5.37 0.49
CA ASP A 58 -3.88 -3.94 0.73
C ASP A 58 -3.72 -3.19 -0.59
N HIS A 59 -4.23 -1.97 -0.63
CA HIS A 59 -4.05 -1.06 -1.78
C HIS A 59 -3.56 0.27 -1.24
N PHE A 60 -2.26 0.48 -1.30
CA PHE A 60 -1.60 1.67 -0.75
C PHE A 60 -1.55 2.79 -1.76
N CYS A 61 -1.99 3.97 -1.35
CA CYS A 61 -1.82 5.20 -2.11
C CYS A 61 -1.33 6.30 -1.17
N VAL A 62 -0.16 6.85 -1.44
CA VAL A 62 0.40 7.97 -0.65
C VAL A 62 -0.02 9.25 -1.33
N VAL A 63 -0.93 10.00 -0.68
CA VAL A 63 -1.58 11.17 -1.29
C VAL A 63 -0.87 12.48 -0.94
N LYS A 64 -0.02 12.49 0.09
CA LYS A 64 0.78 13.65 0.47
C LYS A 64 2.14 13.18 0.98
N GLY A 65 3.18 13.92 0.62
CA GLY A 65 4.55 13.55 0.96
C GLY A 65 5.03 12.35 0.15
N MET A 66 6.06 11.69 0.64
CA MET A 66 6.68 10.52 0.00
C MET A 66 6.95 9.43 1.03
N MET A 67 6.72 8.20 0.62
CA MET A 67 7.06 7.02 1.42
C MET A 67 7.84 6.01 0.59
N LYS A 68 8.79 5.34 1.25
CA LYS A 68 9.42 4.12 0.76
C LYS A 68 8.63 2.94 1.30
N VAL A 69 8.13 2.08 0.45
CA VAL A 69 7.43 0.85 0.82
C VAL A 69 8.28 -0.34 0.42
N VAL A 70 8.53 -1.24 1.36
CA VAL A 70 9.35 -2.43 1.14
C VAL A 70 8.48 -3.66 1.34
N LEU A 71 8.55 -4.58 0.37
CA LEU A 71 7.83 -5.85 0.39
C LEU A 71 8.83 -6.99 0.43
N TYR A 72 8.50 -8.05 1.18
CA TYR A 72 9.29 -9.27 1.24
C TYR A 72 8.39 -10.48 1.07
N ASP A 73 8.72 -11.35 0.12
CA ASP A 73 7.98 -12.58 -0.15
C ASP A 73 8.65 -13.76 0.55
N SER A 74 8.03 -14.20 1.65
CA SER A 74 8.49 -15.38 2.40
C SER A 74 7.59 -16.61 2.17
N ARG A 75 6.61 -16.51 1.25
CA ARG A 75 5.60 -17.55 1.06
C ARG A 75 6.21 -18.83 0.51
N ASP A 76 5.93 -19.96 1.19
CA ASP A 76 6.31 -21.27 0.66
C ASP A 76 5.53 -21.56 -0.62
N GLY A 77 6.22 -22.08 -1.62
CA GLY A 77 5.61 -22.39 -2.91
C GLY A 77 5.44 -21.20 -3.85
N SER A 78 5.74 -19.99 -3.40
CA SER A 78 5.70 -18.81 -4.29
C SER A 78 6.84 -18.85 -5.31
N PRO A 79 6.57 -18.53 -6.59
CA PRO A 79 7.63 -18.46 -7.60
C PRO A 79 8.64 -17.34 -7.33
N THR A 80 8.29 -16.37 -6.47
CA THR A 80 9.14 -15.25 -6.10
C THR A 80 9.61 -15.29 -4.65
N LYS A 81 9.57 -16.45 -4.01
CA LYS A 81 10.01 -16.59 -2.61
C LYS A 81 11.43 -16.05 -2.44
N GLY A 82 11.61 -15.23 -1.40
CA GLY A 82 12.89 -14.59 -1.08
C GLY A 82 13.09 -13.24 -1.74
N GLU A 83 12.22 -12.85 -2.66
CA GLU A 83 12.35 -11.57 -3.35
C GLU A 83 11.98 -10.40 -2.46
N VAL A 84 12.74 -9.30 -2.58
CA VAL A 84 12.48 -8.03 -1.91
C VAL A 84 12.19 -6.99 -2.98
N ASN A 85 11.11 -6.26 -2.81
CA ASN A 85 10.78 -5.14 -3.69
C ASN A 85 10.76 -3.84 -2.89
N GLU A 86 11.23 -2.77 -3.51
CA GLU A 86 11.15 -1.41 -2.96
C GLU A 86 10.37 -0.52 -3.91
N PHE A 87 9.45 0.26 -3.35
CA PHE A 87 8.67 1.23 -4.10
C PHE A 87 8.73 2.58 -3.41
N PHE A 88 8.76 3.63 -4.21
CA PHE A 88 8.71 5.01 -3.72
C PHE A 88 7.40 5.62 -4.19
N LEU A 89 6.49 5.88 -3.25
CA LEU A 89 5.13 6.34 -3.53
C LEU A 89 4.92 7.75 -2.97
N GLY A 90 4.14 8.53 -3.64
CA GLY A 90 3.72 9.82 -3.11
C GLY A 90 3.42 10.84 -4.19
N GLU A 91 3.52 12.12 -3.83
CA GLU A 91 3.19 13.22 -4.74
C GLU A 91 4.02 13.20 -6.03
N HIS A 92 5.27 12.73 -5.93
CA HIS A 92 6.17 12.63 -7.09
C HIS A 92 6.00 11.33 -7.87
N ARG A 93 5.25 10.39 -7.34
CA ARG A 93 4.92 9.14 -8.02
C ARG A 93 3.55 8.65 -7.56
N PRO A 94 2.48 9.18 -8.15
CA PRO A 94 1.12 8.81 -7.78
C PRO A 94 0.75 7.45 -8.36
N ILE A 95 0.80 6.44 -7.50
CA ILE A 95 0.43 5.06 -7.85
C ILE A 95 -0.40 4.44 -6.75
N VAL A 96 -1.14 3.40 -7.09
CA VAL A 96 -1.71 2.47 -6.12
C VAL A 96 -0.89 1.19 -6.18
N LEU A 97 -0.43 0.74 -5.03
CA LEU A 97 0.34 -0.49 -4.88
C LEU A 97 -0.54 -1.55 -4.21
N ARG A 98 -0.82 -2.65 -4.92
CA ARG A 98 -1.52 -3.79 -4.35
C ARG A 98 -0.52 -4.75 -3.71
N ILE A 99 -0.79 -5.10 -2.45
CA ILE A 99 0.01 -6.07 -1.69
C ILE A 99 -0.87 -7.27 -1.41
N PRO A 100 -0.52 -8.47 -1.92
CA PRO A 100 -1.31 -9.67 -1.68
C PRO A 100 -1.14 -10.20 -0.25
N PRO A 101 -2.04 -11.08 0.20
CA PRO A 101 -1.89 -11.73 1.50
C PRO A 101 -0.54 -12.43 1.65
N LEU A 102 -0.06 -12.51 2.90
CA LEU A 102 1.13 -13.24 3.31
C LEU A 102 2.46 -12.64 2.80
N VAL A 103 2.41 -11.46 2.19
CA VAL A 103 3.62 -10.71 1.82
C VAL A 103 3.91 -9.70 2.91
N TYR A 104 5.10 -9.79 3.50
CA TYR A 104 5.54 -8.81 4.50
C TYR A 104 5.72 -7.45 3.87
N HIS A 105 5.28 -6.42 4.58
CA HIS A 105 5.41 -5.05 4.11
C HIS A 105 5.66 -4.09 5.28
N GLY A 106 6.34 -3.01 4.94
CA GLY A 106 6.57 -1.91 5.85
C GLY A 106 6.83 -0.65 5.04
N PHE A 107 6.74 0.49 5.71
CA PHE A 107 6.98 1.77 5.03
C PHE A 107 7.70 2.73 5.94
N LYS A 108 8.38 3.67 5.29
CA LYS A 108 9.13 4.75 5.93
C LYS A 108 8.76 6.05 5.24
N THR A 109 8.45 7.07 6.02
CA THR A 109 8.30 8.42 5.50
C THR A 109 9.67 8.97 5.12
N ILE A 110 9.81 9.37 3.86
CA ILE A 110 11.02 10.00 3.35
C ILE A 110 10.74 11.46 3.05
N GLY A 111 11.80 12.27 2.99
CA GLY A 111 11.63 13.72 2.84
C GLY A 111 11.37 14.41 4.17
N GLY A 112 11.00 15.67 4.14
CA GLY A 112 10.93 16.54 5.30
C GLY A 112 9.53 16.86 5.81
N GLU A 113 8.49 16.18 5.32
CA GLU A 113 7.12 16.43 5.75
C GLU A 113 6.40 15.14 6.15
N GLU A 114 5.32 15.30 6.89
CA GLU A 114 4.43 14.18 7.23
C GLU A 114 3.81 13.61 5.95
N ALA A 115 3.86 12.29 5.79
CA ALA A 115 3.28 11.63 4.64
C ALA A 115 1.95 10.98 5.02
N PHE A 116 1.00 10.97 4.06
CA PHE A 116 -0.37 10.49 4.25
C PHE A 116 -0.59 9.29 3.32
N LEU A 117 -0.84 8.13 3.92
CA LEU A 117 -1.12 6.90 3.20
C LEU A 117 -2.58 6.51 3.40
N ILE A 118 -3.29 6.34 2.29
CA ILE A 118 -4.63 5.76 2.27
C ILE A 118 -4.48 4.28 1.90
N ASN A 119 -5.09 3.41 2.68
CA ASN A 119 -5.15 1.98 2.36
C ASN A 119 -6.60 1.56 2.17
N VAL A 120 -6.90 1.03 1.00
CA VAL A 120 -8.21 0.44 0.70
C VAL A 120 -8.06 -1.08 0.79
N CYS A 121 -8.68 -1.65 1.81
CA CYS A 121 -8.50 -3.06 2.15
C CYS A 121 -9.66 -3.88 1.63
N THR A 122 -9.40 -5.16 1.32
CA THR A 122 -10.45 -6.08 0.87
C THR A 122 -11.24 -6.70 2.02
N GLN A 123 -10.77 -6.55 3.26
CA GLN A 123 -11.42 -7.06 4.46
C GLN A 123 -11.68 -5.92 5.44
N THR A 124 -12.74 -6.07 6.23
CA THR A 124 -12.98 -5.19 7.36
C THR A 124 -12.14 -5.66 8.54
N TYR A 125 -11.53 -4.72 9.27
CA TYR A 125 -10.77 -5.07 10.46
C TYR A 125 -11.69 -5.71 11.51
N ARG A 126 -11.30 -6.88 12.00
CA ARG A 126 -12.05 -7.61 13.03
C ARG A 126 -11.32 -7.42 14.35
N TYR A 127 -11.91 -6.67 15.26
CA TYR A 127 -11.30 -6.36 16.56
C TYR A 127 -11.16 -7.60 17.44
N ASP A 128 -12.03 -8.60 17.25
CA ASP A 128 -12.05 -9.86 17.99
C ASP A 128 -11.13 -10.93 17.36
N ALA A 129 -10.83 -10.81 16.07
CA ALA A 129 -10.02 -11.78 15.34
C ALA A 129 -9.23 -11.07 14.23
N PRO A 130 -8.19 -10.28 14.57
CA PRO A 130 -7.43 -9.52 13.58
C PRO A 130 -6.76 -10.43 12.54
N ASP A 131 -6.91 -10.07 11.26
CA ASP A 131 -6.23 -10.75 10.14
C ASP A 131 -4.78 -10.26 9.98
N ARG A 132 -4.29 -9.48 10.92
CA ARG A 132 -2.97 -8.85 10.85
C ARG A 132 -2.01 -9.47 11.82
N LYS A 133 -0.78 -9.70 11.36
CA LYS A 133 0.36 -10.00 12.22
C LYS A 133 1.40 -8.88 12.09
N SER A 134 1.83 -8.36 13.23
CA SER A 134 2.92 -7.39 13.30
C SER A 134 4.18 -8.09 13.78
N VAL A 135 5.28 -7.81 13.09
CA VAL A 135 6.62 -8.22 13.49
C VAL A 135 7.46 -6.95 13.54
N VAL A 136 7.91 -6.61 14.70
CA VAL A 136 8.65 -5.35 14.90
C VAL A 136 10.10 -5.53 14.51
#